data_eaf54e0d7c24644b9e0a8d8e20552cf5
#
_entry.id   eaf54e0d7c24644b9e0a8d8e20552cf5
#
_cell.length_a   1.000
_cell.length_b   1.000
_cell.length_c   1.000
_cell.angle_alpha   90.00
_cell.angle_beta   90.00
_cell.angle_gamma   90.00
#
_symmetry.space_group_name_H-M   'P 1'
#
loop_
_entity.id
_entity.type
_entity.pdbx_description
1 polymer ?
#
loop_
_entity_poly.entity_id
_entity_poly.type
_entity_poly.pdbx_seq_one_letter_code
_entity_poly.pdbx_strand_id
1 'polypeptide(L)'
;MILAHLEWGVFVLSALCWSRELYSAFNFLGKAFMALQGQANSQVKTSFRLRRNYSKIQETAEIPHLIEVQKKSYDRFLQTEVEPEKREDIGLQKVFKSVFPVSDYNGNASLEFVSYQLGTPKYDVDECRDRGMTWAAPLRVTIQLVLWETNSDTGQKTLSALKEDTVYFGEIPLMTERGTFMVNGTERVVVSQLHRSPGVFFSHDKGKSHPSGKLLYSARVIPYRGSWLDFEFDIKDILHVRIDRRRKLHASVLLRALGMTSDEILATYYKNDIITFHKSGDVTKEFIPGQIEGQKAFKQIKSNDGTILVKKGGKFNSAVVRRMKEAKIKEVDVDPDTIGTLKSGDTVVEATAKVIHPRTGETLVDKGEIVAGYERLQEQVVKPLSDLNADDVKLLLGKFKVIVNAGEDLTLDKVNAKGDVVSKGNVTYLREKGIDEFRVLYMEDNHIGDSLWRTLMSDKLSPDSEDLGSRIVNTPAKEALIEIYRRLRPGDPPRPETAAAAFKNLFFNAERYDLSAVGRLKLNH
;
A
#
# COMPACT_ATOMS: atom_id res chain seq x y z
N MET A 1 -4.56 -15.94 13.40
CA MET A 1 -4.33 -15.65 11.98
C MET A 1 -4.69 -14.21 11.59
N ILE A 2 -5.04 -13.35 12.54
CA ILE A 2 -5.34 -11.91 12.35
C ILE A 2 -4.18 -11.00 12.79
N LEU A 3 -3.22 -11.52 13.56
CA LEU A 3 -2.05 -10.77 14.06
C LEU A 3 -0.90 -10.57 13.05
N ALA A 4 -0.93 -11.22 11.89
CA ALA A 4 0.12 -11.08 10.87
C ALA A 4 -0.04 -9.84 9.96
N HIS A 5 -1.16 -9.13 10.04
CA HIS A 5 -1.42 -7.97 9.17
C HIS A 5 -1.07 -6.61 9.79
N LEU A 6 -0.81 -6.56 11.09
CA LEU A 6 -0.43 -5.31 11.78
C LEU A 6 1.08 -5.00 11.71
N GLU A 7 1.94 -5.99 11.45
CA GLU A 7 3.38 -5.76 11.34
C GLU A 7 3.82 -5.07 10.03
N TRP A 8 3.00 -5.08 8.99
CA TRP A 8 3.34 -4.44 7.72
C TRP A 8 3.11 -2.93 7.68
N GLY A 9 2.21 -2.42 8.51
CA GLY A 9 1.97 -0.98 8.65
C GLY A 9 3.08 -0.25 9.41
N VAL A 10 3.71 -0.91 10.36
CA VAL A 10 4.80 -0.36 11.17
C VAL A 10 6.15 -0.45 10.44
N PHE A 11 6.33 -1.40 9.53
CA PHE A 11 7.57 -1.54 8.75
C PHE A 11 7.76 -0.43 7.69
N VAL A 12 6.69 0.18 7.22
CA VAL A 12 6.77 1.30 6.27
C VAL A 12 7.24 2.59 6.93
N LEU A 13 6.99 2.78 8.23
CA LEU A 13 7.40 3.96 8.98
C LEU A 13 8.82 3.86 9.59
N SER A 14 9.33 2.66 9.86
CA SER A 14 10.68 2.48 10.40
C SER A 14 11.78 2.50 9.32
N ALA A 15 11.45 2.24 8.06
CA ALA A 15 12.40 2.29 6.94
C ALA A 15 12.83 3.73 6.55
N LEU A 16 12.09 4.75 7.00
CA LEU A 16 12.39 6.15 6.69
C LEU A 16 13.46 6.79 7.58
N CYS A 17 13.88 6.15 8.68
CA CYS A 17 14.91 6.68 9.58
C CYS A 17 16.32 6.14 9.32
N TRP A 18 16.51 5.09 8.53
CA TRP A 18 17.81 4.45 8.31
C TRP A 18 18.52 4.81 6.99
N SER A 19 17.94 5.72 6.18
CA SER A 19 18.44 5.99 4.83
C SER A 19 19.61 6.99 4.74
N ARG A 20 19.99 7.65 5.80
CA ARG A 20 21.05 8.69 5.73
C ARG A 20 22.49 8.16 5.86
N GLU A 21 22.70 7.04 6.54
CA GLU A 21 24.05 6.46 6.70
C GLU A 21 24.43 5.49 5.58
N LEU A 22 23.45 4.80 4.98
CA LEU A 22 23.70 3.91 3.84
C LEU A 22 24.00 4.67 2.54
N TYR A 23 23.48 5.90 2.37
CA TYR A 23 23.76 6.72 1.19
C TYR A 23 25.22 7.23 1.18
N SER A 24 25.84 7.45 2.33
CA SER A 24 27.26 7.85 2.42
C SER A 24 28.21 6.68 2.15
N ALA A 25 27.84 5.46 2.55
CA ALA A 25 28.62 4.25 2.33
C ALA A 25 28.59 3.80 0.85
N PHE A 26 27.44 3.96 0.17
CA PHE A 26 27.31 3.63 -1.25
C PHE A 26 28.07 4.59 -2.16
N ASN A 27 28.11 5.89 -1.82
CA ASN A 27 28.92 6.88 -2.53
C ASN A 27 30.43 6.69 -2.31
N PHE A 28 30.85 6.17 -1.17
CA PHE A 28 32.26 5.86 -0.90
C PHE A 28 32.72 4.59 -1.64
N LEU A 29 31.88 3.56 -1.67
CA LEU A 29 32.14 2.32 -2.44
C LEU A 29 32.09 2.55 -3.95
N GLY A 30 31.21 3.41 -4.47
CA GLY A 30 31.16 3.79 -5.87
C GLY A 30 32.40 4.54 -6.34
N LYS A 31 32.93 5.45 -5.49
CA LYS A 31 34.19 6.15 -5.79
C LYS A 31 35.43 5.27 -5.67
N ALA A 32 35.45 4.32 -4.73
CA ALA A 32 36.52 3.34 -4.60
C ALA A 32 36.54 2.32 -5.75
N PHE A 33 35.37 1.94 -6.26
CA PHE A 33 35.24 1.02 -7.41
C PHE A 33 35.67 1.69 -8.73
N MET A 34 35.38 2.98 -8.91
CA MET A 34 35.89 3.74 -10.07
C MET A 34 37.39 3.99 -10.01
N ALA A 35 37.99 4.10 -8.83
CA ALA A 35 39.43 4.28 -8.68
C ALA A 35 40.24 2.99 -8.93
N LEU A 36 39.62 1.81 -8.74
CA LEU A 36 40.25 0.51 -9.01
C LEU A 36 40.16 0.06 -10.46
N GLN A 37 39.24 0.61 -11.25
CA GLN A 37 39.14 0.33 -12.69
C GLN A 37 40.13 1.15 -13.57
N GLY A 38 40.86 2.09 -12.97
CA GLY A 38 41.83 2.95 -13.68
C GLY A 38 43.15 2.28 -14.08
N GLN A 39 43.38 1.00 -13.78
CA GLN A 39 44.67 0.32 -14.09
C GLN A 39 44.57 -1.07 -14.72
N ALA A 40 43.45 -1.41 -15.32
CA ALA A 40 43.41 -2.60 -16.18
C ALA A 40 43.47 -2.19 -17.64
N ASN A 41 44.67 -1.92 -18.12
CA ASN A 41 44.98 -1.92 -19.57
C ASN A 41 44.77 -3.33 -20.12
N SER A 42 43.55 -3.75 -20.33
CA SER A 42 43.25 -4.88 -21.18
C SER A 42 43.23 -4.38 -22.61
N GLN A 43 44.39 -4.46 -23.28
CA GLN A 43 44.46 -4.43 -24.74
C GLN A 43 43.62 -5.61 -25.26
N VAL A 44 42.35 -5.35 -25.57
CA VAL A 44 41.58 -6.23 -26.43
C VAL A 44 42.27 -6.17 -27.79
N LYS A 45 43.10 -7.18 -28.09
CA LYS A 45 43.66 -7.41 -29.41
C LYS A 45 42.50 -7.81 -30.36
N THR A 46 41.74 -6.84 -30.82
CA THR A 46 40.95 -7.00 -32.03
C THR A 46 41.91 -7.02 -33.22
N SER A 47 42.09 -8.18 -33.84
CA SER A 47 43.07 -8.48 -34.89
C SER A 47 42.82 -7.76 -36.21
N PHE A 48 41.98 -6.75 -36.28
CA PHE A 48 41.66 -6.08 -37.53
C PHE A 48 41.79 -4.56 -37.41
N ARG A 49 42.90 -4.04 -37.94
CA ARG A 49 43.26 -2.64 -38.21
C ARG A 49 43.44 -1.78 -36.96
N LEU A 50 44.69 -1.38 -36.73
CA LEU A 50 45.04 -0.31 -35.79
C LEU A 50 44.35 0.99 -36.25
N ARG A 51 43.31 1.40 -35.54
CA ARG A 51 42.67 2.70 -35.75
C ARG A 51 43.53 3.74 -35.05
N ARG A 52 44.09 4.71 -35.79
CA ARG A 52 44.75 5.88 -35.20
C ARG A 52 43.68 6.89 -34.82
N ASN A 53 43.63 7.25 -33.55
CA ASN A 53 42.77 8.33 -33.06
C ASN A 53 43.49 9.67 -33.29
N TYR A 54 42.91 10.51 -34.13
CA TYR A 54 43.40 11.87 -34.39
C TYR A 54 42.67 12.94 -33.56
N SER A 55 41.82 12.57 -32.66
CA SER A 55 41.12 13.46 -31.75
C SER A 55 42.12 14.11 -30.78
N LYS A 56 41.96 15.41 -30.54
CA LYS A 56 42.71 16.16 -29.53
C LYS A 56 42.14 16.00 -28.12
N ILE A 57 40.97 15.40 -28.02
CA ILE A 57 40.24 15.18 -26.76
C ILE A 57 40.42 13.70 -26.41
N GLN A 58 40.85 13.41 -25.17
CA GLN A 58 40.88 12.04 -24.67
C GLN A 58 39.48 11.46 -24.63
N GLU A 59 39.34 10.21 -25.03
CA GLU A 59 38.08 9.47 -24.87
C GLU A 59 37.76 9.33 -23.40
N THR A 60 36.66 9.92 -22.97
CA THR A 60 36.18 9.88 -21.59
C THR A 60 35.35 8.62 -21.29
N ALA A 61 34.84 7.95 -22.29
CA ALA A 61 34.08 6.70 -22.16
C ALA A 61 34.26 5.85 -23.43
N GLU A 62 34.38 4.54 -23.25
CA GLU A 62 34.36 3.59 -24.35
C GLU A 62 32.96 3.49 -24.94
N ILE A 63 32.88 3.39 -26.28
CA ILE A 63 31.60 3.16 -26.97
C ILE A 63 31.12 1.73 -26.61
N PRO A 64 29.96 1.53 -25.98
CA PRO A 64 29.49 0.21 -25.64
C PRO A 64 29.20 -0.62 -26.89
N HIS A 65 29.40 -1.93 -26.78
CA HIS A 65 29.06 -2.85 -27.85
C HIS A 65 27.54 -2.90 -28.04
N LEU A 66 27.02 -2.48 -29.18
CA LEU A 66 25.59 -2.24 -29.40
C LEU A 66 24.70 -3.48 -29.26
N ILE A 67 25.23 -4.68 -29.51
CA ILE A 67 24.52 -5.96 -29.40
C ILE A 67 24.86 -6.73 -28.12
N GLU A 68 25.70 -6.17 -27.24
CA GLU A 68 26.12 -6.82 -26.01
C GLU A 68 24.95 -7.09 -25.08
N VAL A 69 24.00 -6.16 -25.02
CA VAL A 69 22.78 -6.30 -24.18
C VAL A 69 22.00 -7.56 -24.57
N GLN A 70 21.83 -7.81 -25.84
CA GLN A 70 21.10 -8.99 -26.34
C GLN A 70 21.88 -10.28 -26.08
N LYS A 71 23.17 -10.32 -26.37
CA LYS A 71 24.04 -11.48 -26.12
C LYS A 71 24.06 -11.82 -24.62
N LYS A 72 24.46 -10.88 -23.77
CA LYS A 72 24.52 -11.10 -22.32
C LYS A 72 23.17 -11.49 -21.72
N SER A 73 22.07 -10.92 -22.22
CA SER A 73 20.74 -11.27 -21.78
C SER A 73 20.39 -12.71 -22.10
N TYR A 74 20.75 -13.18 -23.29
CA TYR A 74 20.47 -14.55 -23.71
C TYR A 74 21.38 -15.57 -23.05
N ASP A 75 22.67 -15.27 -22.91
CA ASP A 75 23.64 -16.09 -22.17
C ASP A 75 23.21 -16.24 -20.71
N ARG A 76 22.76 -15.15 -20.10
CA ARG A 76 22.22 -15.15 -18.75
C ARG A 76 20.89 -15.92 -18.63
N PHE A 77 20.09 -15.94 -19.68
CA PHE A 77 18.85 -16.72 -19.71
C PHE A 77 19.15 -18.22 -19.78
N LEU A 78 20.07 -18.66 -20.63
CA LEU A 78 20.40 -20.06 -20.83
C LEU A 78 21.41 -20.63 -19.82
N GLN A 79 22.34 -19.81 -19.33
CA GLN A 79 23.43 -20.19 -18.41
C GLN A 79 24.16 -21.48 -18.84
N THR A 80 24.45 -21.63 -20.12
CA THR A 80 25.03 -22.85 -20.71
C THR A 80 26.44 -23.15 -20.23
N GLU A 81 27.25 -22.12 -20.02
CA GLU A 81 28.66 -22.24 -19.62
C GLU A 81 28.83 -22.49 -18.12
N VAL A 82 27.74 -22.29 -17.33
CA VAL A 82 27.77 -22.44 -15.89
C VAL A 82 27.40 -23.87 -15.51
N GLU A 83 28.18 -24.49 -14.63
CA GLU A 83 27.86 -25.80 -14.05
C GLU A 83 26.47 -25.83 -13.41
N PRO A 84 25.69 -26.91 -13.56
CA PRO A 84 24.30 -26.98 -13.09
C PRO A 84 24.09 -26.55 -11.63
N GLU A 85 25.05 -26.90 -10.76
CA GLU A 85 24.99 -26.61 -9.33
C GLU A 85 25.23 -25.12 -8.99
N LYS A 86 25.96 -24.43 -9.86
CA LYS A 86 26.34 -23.01 -9.67
C LYS A 86 25.42 -22.04 -10.40
N ARG A 87 24.38 -22.53 -11.09
CA ARG A 87 23.45 -21.69 -11.83
C ARG A 87 22.63 -20.81 -10.91
N GLU A 88 22.55 -19.54 -11.26
CA GLU A 88 21.68 -18.58 -10.55
C GLU A 88 20.20 -18.87 -10.85
N ASP A 89 19.32 -18.52 -9.90
CA ASP A 89 17.87 -18.67 -10.07
C ASP A 89 17.27 -17.55 -10.94
N ILE A 90 17.72 -17.49 -12.19
CA ILE A 90 17.27 -16.57 -13.23
C ILE A 90 17.02 -17.31 -14.53
N GLY A 91 16.30 -16.66 -15.46
CA GLY A 91 16.05 -17.21 -16.78
C GLY A 91 15.39 -18.58 -16.75
N LEU A 92 15.95 -19.53 -17.51
CA LEU A 92 15.42 -20.87 -17.67
C LEU A 92 15.43 -21.68 -16.36
N GLN A 93 16.47 -21.53 -15.55
CA GLN A 93 16.59 -22.17 -14.24
C GLN A 93 15.41 -21.77 -13.33
N LYS A 94 15.10 -20.48 -13.26
CA LYS A 94 13.98 -19.97 -12.47
C LYS A 94 12.63 -20.50 -12.96
N VAL A 95 12.46 -20.65 -14.28
CA VAL A 95 11.21 -21.18 -14.85
C VAL A 95 11.00 -22.64 -14.39
N PHE A 96 12.03 -23.48 -14.49
CA PHE A 96 11.93 -24.85 -14.00
C PHE A 96 11.65 -24.91 -12.50
N LYS A 97 12.40 -24.18 -11.69
CA LYS A 97 12.17 -24.13 -10.23
C LYS A 97 10.80 -23.54 -9.83
N SER A 98 10.16 -22.75 -10.68
CA SER A 98 8.81 -22.23 -10.40
C SER A 98 7.70 -23.24 -10.70
N VAL A 99 7.96 -24.19 -11.63
CA VAL A 99 6.99 -25.22 -12.01
C VAL A 99 7.14 -26.46 -11.14
N PHE A 100 8.38 -26.85 -10.86
CA PHE A 100 8.69 -27.98 -10.00
C PHE A 100 8.90 -27.54 -8.54
N PRO A 101 8.54 -28.36 -7.53
CA PRO A 101 8.04 -29.75 -7.64
C PRO A 101 6.56 -29.82 -8.05
N VAL A 102 6.23 -30.84 -8.88
CA VAL A 102 4.85 -31.20 -9.20
C VAL A 102 4.47 -32.39 -8.35
N SER A 103 3.51 -32.19 -7.43
CA SER A 103 3.07 -33.24 -6.50
C SER A 103 1.74 -33.84 -6.95
N ASP A 104 1.59 -35.14 -6.68
CA ASP A 104 0.30 -35.81 -6.82
C ASP A 104 -0.74 -35.28 -5.83
N TYR A 105 -2.03 -35.45 -6.14
CA TYR A 105 -3.16 -35.03 -5.30
C TYR A 105 -3.08 -35.62 -3.88
N ASN A 106 -2.64 -36.87 -3.74
CA ASN A 106 -2.47 -37.54 -2.47
C ASN A 106 -1.13 -37.22 -1.77
N GLY A 107 -0.23 -36.52 -2.45
CA GLY A 107 1.10 -36.17 -1.95
C GLY A 107 2.02 -37.38 -1.72
N ASN A 108 1.77 -38.51 -2.42
CA ASN A 108 2.58 -39.72 -2.33
C ASN A 108 3.67 -39.78 -3.41
N ALA A 109 3.56 -38.95 -4.45
CA ALA A 109 4.56 -38.86 -5.49
C ALA A 109 4.85 -37.37 -5.76
N SER A 110 6.11 -37.02 -5.94
CA SER A 110 6.55 -35.72 -6.39
C SER A 110 7.60 -35.83 -7.49
N LEU A 111 7.46 -34.99 -8.52
CA LEU A 111 8.46 -34.80 -9.55
C LEU A 111 9.29 -33.57 -9.19
N GLU A 112 10.58 -33.74 -9.06
CA GLU A 112 11.53 -32.69 -8.73
C GLU A 112 12.46 -32.39 -9.90
N PHE A 113 12.81 -31.14 -10.07
CA PHE A 113 13.75 -30.69 -11.08
C PHE A 113 15.17 -30.77 -10.52
N VAL A 114 16.07 -31.45 -11.25
CA VAL A 114 17.49 -31.57 -10.89
C VAL A 114 18.33 -30.60 -11.69
N SER A 115 18.34 -30.76 -13.02
CA SER A 115 19.17 -29.95 -13.90
C SER A 115 18.63 -29.94 -15.33
N TYR A 116 19.14 -29.02 -16.15
CA TYR A 116 18.93 -29.07 -17.61
C TYR A 116 20.26 -29.00 -18.36
N GLN A 117 20.28 -29.54 -19.56
CA GLN A 117 21.41 -29.53 -20.46
C GLN A 117 20.96 -29.24 -21.88
N LEU A 118 21.73 -28.44 -22.57
CA LEU A 118 21.57 -28.19 -24.03
C LEU A 118 22.53 -29.12 -24.78
N GLY A 119 21.97 -29.85 -25.72
CA GLY A 119 22.77 -30.69 -26.62
C GLY A 119 23.37 -29.90 -27.75
N THR A 120 24.16 -30.58 -28.59
CA THR A 120 24.71 -29.99 -29.80
C THR A 120 23.62 -29.81 -30.86
N PRO A 121 23.57 -28.69 -31.59
CA PRO A 121 22.69 -28.50 -32.72
C PRO A 121 22.90 -29.58 -33.79
N LYS A 122 21.81 -30.02 -34.42
CA LYS A 122 21.87 -31.06 -35.43
C LYS A 122 22.48 -30.57 -36.76
N TYR A 123 22.25 -29.31 -37.10
CA TYR A 123 22.69 -28.66 -38.33
C TYR A 123 23.44 -27.36 -37.99
N ASP A 124 24.30 -26.93 -38.91
CA ASP A 124 24.98 -25.64 -38.83
C ASP A 124 24.06 -24.51 -39.29
N VAL A 125 24.44 -23.27 -39.01
CA VAL A 125 23.64 -22.06 -39.32
C VAL A 125 23.40 -21.93 -40.83
N ASP A 126 24.42 -22.17 -41.66
CA ASP A 126 24.30 -22.06 -43.09
C ASP A 126 23.42 -23.18 -43.69
N GLU A 127 23.54 -24.39 -43.16
CA GLU A 127 22.69 -25.50 -43.55
C GLU A 127 21.23 -25.28 -43.17
N CYS A 128 20.96 -24.67 -42.00
CA CYS A 128 19.61 -24.27 -41.58
C CYS A 128 19.02 -23.19 -42.50
N ARG A 129 19.86 -22.28 -43.03
CA ARG A 129 19.44 -21.26 -43.99
C ARG A 129 18.98 -21.89 -45.30
N ASP A 130 19.80 -22.80 -45.84
CA ASP A 130 19.54 -23.44 -47.13
C ASP A 130 18.32 -24.38 -47.07
N ARG A 131 18.15 -25.07 -45.96
CA ARG A 131 17.03 -26.00 -45.74
C ARG A 131 15.75 -25.36 -45.20
N GLY A 132 15.76 -24.06 -44.89
CA GLY A 132 14.61 -23.37 -44.30
C GLY A 132 14.29 -23.83 -42.87
N MET A 133 15.29 -24.24 -42.11
CA MET A 133 15.14 -24.76 -40.72
C MET A 133 15.51 -23.72 -39.68
N THR A 134 15.17 -24.03 -38.44
CA THR A 134 15.55 -23.23 -37.25
C THR A 134 16.82 -23.82 -36.63
N TRP A 135 17.82 -22.97 -36.40
CA TRP A 135 19.03 -23.37 -35.70
C TRP A 135 18.74 -23.44 -34.17
N ALA A 136 18.61 -24.65 -33.65
CA ALA A 136 18.21 -24.92 -32.27
C ALA A 136 19.02 -26.06 -31.69
N ALA A 137 19.15 -26.04 -30.37
CA ALA A 137 19.75 -27.11 -29.59
C ALA A 137 18.66 -27.92 -28.86
N PRO A 138 18.78 -29.25 -28.78
CA PRO A 138 17.87 -30.07 -28.02
C PRO A 138 18.06 -29.79 -26.52
N LEU A 139 16.96 -29.50 -25.83
CA LEU A 139 16.91 -29.31 -24.39
C LEU A 139 16.56 -30.64 -23.72
N ARG A 140 17.44 -31.10 -22.84
CA ARG A 140 17.23 -32.26 -21.99
C ARG A 140 17.13 -31.81 -20.55
N VAL A 141 16.15 -32.33 -19.83
CA VAL A 141 15.90 -32.00 -18.42
C VAL A 141 16.01 -33.26 -17.59
N THR A 142 16.83 -33.23 -16.58
CA THR A 142 16.95 -34.30 -15.58
C THR A 142 15.92 -34.07 -14.49
N ILE A 143 15.01 -35.02 -14.36
CA ILE A 143 13.89 -34.97 -13.42
C ILE A 143 14.01 -36.17 -12.48
N GLN A 144 13.68 -35.94 -11.22
CA GLN A 144 13.71 -36.94 -10.16
C GLN A 144 12.28 -37.22 -9.69
N LEU A 145 11.84 -38.47 -9.79
CA LEU A 145 10.59 -38.93 -9.23
C LEU A 145 10.85 -39.44 -7.80
N VAL A 146 10.22 -38.82 -6.83
CA VAL A 146 10.27 -39.16 -5.41
C VAL A 146 8.93 -39.79 -5.01
N LEU A 147 8.97 -41.03 -4.56
CA LEU A 147 7.80 -41.77 -4.07
C LEU A 147 7.85 -41.87 -2.55
N TRP A 148 6.78 -41.44 -1.93
CA TRP A 148 6.59 -41.44 -0.49
C TRP A 148 5.61 -42.53 -0.08
N GLU A 149 5.93 -43.29 0.95
CA GLU A 149 5.05 -44.25 1.59
C GLU A 149 4.62 -43.70 2.95
N THR A 150 3.30 -43.54 3.14
CA THR A 150 2.76 -43.04 4.40
C THR A 150 2.46 -44.21 5.30
N ASN A 151 3.12 -44.31 6.46
CA ASN A 151 2.84 -45.33 7.45
C ASN A 151 1.46 -45.06 8.06
N SER A 152 0.53 -46.02 7.94
CA SER A 152 -0.84 -45.91 8.40
C SER A 152 -0.97 -45.69 9.91
N ASP A 153 0.00 -46.14 10.70
CA ASP A 153 -0.08 -46.09 12.17
C ASP A 153 0.49 -44.80 12.77
N THR A 154 1.52 -44.21 12.13
CA THR A 154 2.22 -43.04 12.67
C THR A 154 1.99 -41.77 11.84
N GLY A 155 1.42 -41.87 10.64
CA GLY A 155 1.25 -40.76 9.71
C GLY A 155 2.57 -40.17 9.15
N GLN A 156 3.72 -40.80 9.47
CA GLN A 156 5.00 -40.35 8.95
C GLN A 156 5.21 -40.80 7.52
N LYS A 157 5.72 -39.89 6.67
CA LYS A 157 6.11 -40.17 5.28
C LYS A 157 7.55 -40.68 5.27
N THR A 158 7.77 -41.86 4.71
CA THR A 158 9.09 -42.42 4.47
C THR A 158 9.37 -42.48 2.98
N LEU A 159 10.61 -42.25 2.58
CA LEU A 159 11.02 -42.31 1.18
C LEU A 159 10.97 -43.79 0.75
N SER A 160 10.09 -44.13 -0.20
CA SER A 160 9.93 -45.47 -0.72
C SER A 160 10.88 -45.73 -1.90
N ALA A 161 10.89 -44.86 -2.86
CA ALA A 161 11.75 -44.98 -4.04
C ALA A 161 12.13 -43.62 -4.61
N LEU A 162 13.32 -43.57 -5.21
CA LEU A 162 13.84 -42.40 -5.89
C LEU A 162 14.33 -42.86 -7.25
N LYS A 163 13.77 -42.25 -8.32
CA LYS A 163 14.13 -42.55 -9.72
C LYS A 163 14.46 -41.28 -10.45
N GLU A 164 15.67 -41.22 -10.98
CA GLU A 164 16.12 -40.07 -11.81
C GLU A 164 16.19 -40.52 -13.27
N ASP A 165 15.74 -39.62 -14.17
CA ASP A 165 15.82 -39.84 -15.61
C ASP A 165 15.97 -38.49 -16.36
N THR A 166 16.63 -38.58 -17.51
CA THR A 166 16.85 -37.40 -18.38
C THR A 166 15.90 -37.42 -19.56
N VAL A 167 14.96 -36.52 -19.56
CA VAL A 167 13.88 -36.45 -20.55
C VAL A 167 14.18 -35.39 -21.62
N TYR A 168 13.93 -35.72 -22.88
CA TYR A 168 13.90 -34.72 -23.94
C TYR A 168 12.70 -33.80 -23.78
N PHE A 169 12.97 -32.51 -23.61
CA PHE A 169 11.93 -31.51 -23.32
C PHE A 169 11.50 -30.69 -24.53
N GLY A 170 12.40 -30.55 -25.54
CA GLY A 170 12.13 -29.79 -26.75
C GLY A 170 13.42 -29.22 -27.33
N GLU A 171 13.29 -28.25 -28.22
CA GLU A 171 14.41 -27.53 -28.82
C GLU A 171 14.35 -26.04 -28.46
N ILE A 172 15.51 -25.47 -28.18
CA ILE A 172 15.64 -24.01 -27.92
C ILE A 172 16.47 -23.40 -29.04
N PRO A 173 15.97 -22.37 -29.75
CA PRO A 173 16.75 -21.64 -30.74
C PRO A 173 18.02 -21.06 -30.12
N LEU A 174 19.12 -21.14 -30.80
CA LEU A 174 20.41 -20.58 -30.36
C LEU A 174 20.65 -19.21 -30.99
N MET A 175 21.36 -18.35 -30.27
CA MET A 175 21.80 -17.05 -30.77
C MET A 175 23.15 -17.20 -31.47
N THR A 176 23.28 -16.64 -32.68
CA THR A 176 24.53 -16.61 -33.42
C THR A 176 25.53 -15.61 -32.81
N GLU A 177 26.78 -15.68 -33.20
CA GLU A 177 27.81 -14.71 -32.78
C GLU A 177 27.45 -13.26 -33.12
N ARG A 178 26.60 -13.04 -34.12
CA ARG A 178 26.12 -11.73 -34.55
C ARG A 178 24.93 -11.22 -33.72
N GLY A 179 24.44 -12.01 -32.75
CA GLY A 179 23.26 -11.66 -31.92
C GLY A 179 21.92 -11.88 -32.63
N THR A 180 21.91 -12.73 -33.68
CA THR A 180 20.72 -13.06 -34.47
C THR A 180 20.26 -14.49 -34.19
N PHE A 181 19.01 -14.80 -34.53
CA PHE A 181 18.45 -16.15 -34.50
C PHE A 181 18.13 -16.60 -35.93
N MET A 182 18.50 -17.82 -36.28
CA MET A 182 18.07 -18.43 -37.54
C MET A 182 16.74 -19.16 -37.29
N VAL A 183 15.64 -18.63 -37.83
CA VAL A 183 14.28 -19.18 -37.66
C VAL A 183 13.68 -19.44 -39.04
N ASN A 184 13.35 -20.69 -39.32
CA ASN A 184 12.79 -21.12 -40.60
C ASN A 184 13.60 -20.60 -41.82
N GLY A 185 14.94 -20.69 -41.75
CA GLY A 185 15.84 -20.24 -42.79
C GLY A 185 16.02 -18.72 -42.90
N THR A 186 15.34 -17.93 -42.07
CA THR A 186 15.49 -16.48 -42.07
C THR A 186 16.22 -16.00 -40.81
N GLU A 187 17.15 -15.09 -40.99
CA GLU A 187 17.89 -14.47 -39.89
C GLU A 187 17.04 -13.39 -39.25
N ARG A 188 16.80 -13.49 -37.94
CA ARG A 188 15.93 -12.60 -37.17
C ARG A 188 16.65 -12.05 -35.96
N VAL A 189 16.28 -10.85 -35.56
CA VAL A 189 16.82 -10.17 -34.37
C VAL A 189 15.66 -9.85 -33.41
N VAL A 190 15.89 -10.11 -32.14
CA VAL A 190 14.96 -9.68 -31.08
C VAL A 190 15.20 -8.20 -30.80
N VAL A 191 14.19 -7.37 -31.02
CA VAL A 191 14.26 -5.93 -30.81
C VAL A 191 13.74 -5.62 -29.41
N SER A 192 14.47 -4.77 -28.66
CA SER A 192 14.01 -4.29 -27.37
C SER A 192 12.71 -3.50 -27.51
N GLN A 193 11.70 -3.90 -26.75
CA GLN A 193 10.41 -3.22 -26.74
C GLN A 193 10.36 -2.23 -25.58
N LEU A 194 10.09 -0.96 -25.90
CA LEU A 194 9.86 0.06 -24.90
C LEU A 194 8.46 -0.06 -24.33
N HIS A 195 8.36 0.01 -23.02
CA HIS A 195 7.09 0.05 -22.30
C HIS A 195 7.12 1.17 -21.25
N ARG A 196 5.96 1.53 -20.74
CA ARG A 196 5.93 2.46 -19.61
C ARG A 196 6.62 1.82 -18.40
N SER A 197 7.52 2.59 -17.77
CA SER A 197 8.19 2.12 -16.55
C SER A 197 7.15 1.86 -15.47
N PRO A 198 7.27 0.77 -14.71
CA PRO A 198 6.45 0.60 -13.52
C PRO A 198 6.73 1.71 -12.51
N GLY A 199 5.74 2.05 -11.71
CA GLY A 199 5.82 3.10 -10.70
C GLY A 199 4.58 3.96 -10.62
N VAL A 200 4.68 5.13 -10.00
CA VAL A 200 3.59 6.10 -9.87
C VAL A 200 3.83 7.28 -10.80
N PHE A 201 2.78 7.71 -11.47
CA PHE A 201 2.78 8.88 -12.35
C PHE A 201 1.73 9.86 -11.88
N PHE A 202 2.15 11.08 -11.60
CA PHE A 202 1.27 12.19 -11.24
C PHE A 202 1.00 13.04 -12.47
N SER A 203 -0.24 13.45 -12.65
CA SER A 203 -0.67 14.31 -13.76
C SER A 203 -1.84 15.19 -13.34
N HIS A 204 -2.18 16.15 -14.18
CA HIS A 204 -3.36 16.99 -14.04
C HIS A 204 -3.93 17.32 -15.43
N ASP A 205 -5.21 17.68 -15.48
CA ASP A 205 -5.97 17.95 -16.70
C ASP A 205 -5.68 19.33 -17.35
N LYS A 206 -4.82 20.14 -16.75
CA LYS A 206 -4.52 21.53 -17.15
C LYS A 206 -5.74 22.45 -17.14
N GLY A 207 -6.75 22.14 -16.32
CA GLY A 207 -7.99 22.93 -16.22
C GLY A 207 -8.91 22.83 -17.43
N LYS A 208 -8.72 21.84 -18.31
CA LYS A 208 -9.52 21.68 -19.54
C LYS A 208 -10.85 20.97 -19.33
N SER A 209 -10.96 20.17 -18.27
CA SER A 209 -12.13 19.32 -18.02
C SER A 209 -13.36 20.10 -17.55
N HIS A 210 -13.17 21.29 -16.99
CA HIS A 210 -14.28 22.08 -16.47
C HIS A 210 -14.11 23.57 -16.78
N PRO A 211 -15.22 24.31 -17.06
CA PRO A 211 -15.20 25.73 -17.38
C PRO A 211 -14.58 26.62 -16.30
N SER A 212 -14.58 26.19 -15.03
CA SER A 212 -13.97 26.95 -13.91
C SER A 212 -12.44 27.03 -13.98
N GLY A 213 -11.78 26.26 -14.86
CA GLY A 213 -10.33 26.20 -14.95
C GLY A 213 -9.65 25.50 -13.77
N LYS A 214 -10.43 24.83 -12.88
CA LYS A 214 -9.89 24.08 -11.73
C LYS A 214 -9.00 22.94 -12.21
N LEU A 215 -7.81 22.84 -11.63
CA LEU A 215 -6.90 21.73 -11.90
C LEU A 215 -7.38 20.46 -11.19
N LEU A 216 -7.66 19.43 -11.97
CA LEU A 216 -8.00 18.10 -11.44
C LEU A 216 -6.74 17.22 -11.49
N TYR A 217 -6.25 16.88 -10.32
CA TYR A 217 -5.05 16.06 -10.16
C TYR A 217 -5.40 14.57 -10.25
N SER A 218 -4.47 13.81 -10.78
CA SER A 218 -4.58 12.35 -10.86
C SER A 218 -3.25 11.68 -10.61
N ALA A 219 -3.30 10.49 -10.03
CA ALA A 219 -2.15 9.63 -9.83
C ALA A 219 -2.43 8.24 -10.42
N ARG A 220 -1.47 7.67 -11.13
CA ARG A 220 -1.60 6.36 -11.75
C ARG A 220 -0.48 5.46 -11.29
N VAL A 221 -0.84 4.34 -10.67
CA VAL A 221 0.08 3.27 -10.31
C VAL A 221 0.11 2.24 -11.42
N ILE A 222 1.28 2.07 -12.03
CA ILE A 222 1.51 1.11 -13.12
C ILE A 222 2.44 0.03 -12.60
N PRO A 223 1.97 -1.23 -12.46
CA PRO A 223 2.83 -2.36 -12.13
C PRO A 223 3.62 -2.82 -13.37
N TYR A 224 4.66 -3.62 -13.15
CA TYR A 224 5.32 -4.35 -14.23
C TYR A 224 4.37 -5.38 -14.85
N ARG A 225 3.65 -6.11 -13.99
CA ARG A 225 2.60 -7.07 -14.35
C ARG A 225 1.46 -6.93 -13.35
N GLY A 226 0.23 -6.76 -13.85
CA GLY A 226 -0.97 -6.69 -13.03
C GLY A 226 -1.89 -5.53 -13.40
N SER A 227 -2.89 -5.30 -12.57
CA SER A 227 -3.93 -4.30 -12.78
C SER A 227 -3.44 -2.89 -12.48
N TRP A 228 -3.83 -1.94 -13.31
CA TRP A 228 -3.55 -0.52 -13.09
C TRP A 228 -4.48 0.06 -12.03
N LEU A 229 -3.97 1.00 -11.26
CA LEU A 229 -4.73 1.71 -10.24
C LEU A 229 -4.63 3.22 -10.50
N ASP A 230 -5.75 3.84 -10.82
CA ASP A 230 -5.83 5.27 -11.10
C ASP A 230 -6.58 5.97 -9.97
N PHE A 231 -6.00 7.01 -9.38
CA PHE A 231 -6.64 7.93 -8.43
C PHE A 231 -6.94 9.23 -9.15
N GLU A 232 -8.17 9.75 -9.05
CA GLU A 232 -8.61 10.95 -9.74
C GLU A 232 -9.45 11.82 -8.79
N PHE A 233 -9.14 13.11 -8.71
CA PHE A 233 -10.00 14.08 -8.04
C PHE A 233 -11.15 14.52 -8.95
N ASP A 234 -12.32 14.66 -8.36
CA ASP A 234 -13.49 15.26 -9.01
C ASP A 234 -13.53 16.78 -8.76
N ILE A 235 -14.41 17.47 -9.46
CA ILE A 235 -14.66 18.92 -9.32
C ILE A 235 -15.06 19.29 -7.88
N LYS A 236 -15.75 18.37 -7.19
CA LYS A 236 -16.19 18.49 -5.79
C LYS A 236 -15.10 18.15 -4.77
N ASP A 237 -13.85 17.95 -5.20
CA ASP A 237 -12.71 17.47 -4.39
C ASP A 237 -12.91 16.07 -3.79
N ILE A 238 -13.76 15.26 -4.40
CA ILE A 238 -13.95 13.86 -4.02
C ILE A 238 -12.89 13.01 -4.73
N LEU A 239 -12.16 12.19 -3.97
CA LEU A 239 -11.16 11.29 -4.49
C LEU A 239 -11.80 9.99 -4.95
N HIS A 240 -11.64 9.68 -6.23
CA HIS A 240 -12.10 8.44 -6.84
C HIS A 240 -10.93 7.54 -7.20
N VAL A 241 -11.22 6.24 -7.26
CA VAL A 241 -10.29 5.21 -7.73
C VAL A 241 -10.88 4.46 -8.90
N ARG A 242 -10.04 4.08 -9.88
CA ARG A 242 -10.37 3.16 -10.97
C ARG A 242 -9.39 2.02 -10.99
N ILE A 243 -9.90 0.82 -11.12
CA ILE A 243 -9.12 -0.39 -11.31
C ILE A 243 -9.25 -0.81 -12.77
N ASP A 244 -8.11 -0.97 -13.47
CA ASP A 244 -8.07 -1.35 -14.90
C ASP A 244 -8.97 -0.49 -15.80
N ARG A 245 -9.02 0.83 -15.55
CA ARG A 245 -9.87 1.79 -16.28
C ARG A 245 -11.37 1.49 -16.22
N ARG A 246 -11.81 0.64 -15.28
CA ARG A 246 -13.23 0.37 -15.06
C ARG A 246 -13.93 1.60 -14.48
N ARG A 247 -15.23 1.47 -14.22
CA ARG A 247 -16.04 2.56 -13.65
C ARG A 247 -15.50 2.99 -12.28
N LYS A 248 -15.42 4.31 -12.05
CA LYS A 248 -14.85 4.90 -10.83
C LYS A 248 -15.64 4.52 -9.57
N LEU A 249 -14.92 4.38 -8.47
CA LEU A 249 -15.37 4.15 -7.11
C LEU A 249 -14.82 5.26 -6.22
N HIS A 250 -15.43 5.50 -5.05
CA HIS A 250 -14.80 6.35 -4.04
C HIS A 250 -13.52 5.68 -3.52
N ALA A 251 -12.48 6.46 -3.24
CA ALA A 251 -11.22 5.91 -2.71
C ALA A 251 -11.42 5.26 -1.33
N SER A 252 -12.38 5.74 -0.54
CA SER A 252 -12.80 5.15 0.74
C SER A 252 -13.22 3.68 0.60
N VAL A 253 -13.87 3.29 -0.50
CA VAL A 253 -14.25 1.90 -0.78
C VAL A 253 -13.01 1.01 -0.89
N LEU A 254 -11.96 1.49 -1.56
CA LEU A 254 -10.69 0.76 -1.66
C LEU A 254 -10.02 0.61 -0.28
N LEU A 255 -9.95 1.69 0.50
CA LEU A 255 -9.36 1.67 1.84
C LEU A 255 -10.12 0.73 2.78
N ARG A 256 -11.46 0.74 2.73
CA ARG A 256 -12.29 -0.21 3.48
C ARG A 256 -12.09 -1.65 3.03
N ALA A 257 -11.94 -1.91 1.74
CA ALA A 257 -11.64 -3.25 1.22
C ALA A 257 -10.27 -3.77 1.70
N LEU A 258 -9.33 -2.87 2.02
CA LEU A 258 -8.05 -3.20 2.66
C LEU A 258 -8.18 -3.45 4.17
N GLY A 259 -9.38 -3.27 4.74
CA GLY A 259 -9.68 -3.53 6.15
C GLY A 259 -9.67 -2.30 7.05
N MET A 260 -9.44 -1.09 6.51
CA MET A 260 -9.44 0.13 7.31
C MET A 260 -10.86 0.56 7.67
N THR A 261 -11.07 0.91 8.92
CA THR A 261 -12.30 1.55 9.40
C THR A 261 -12.33 3.05 9.08
N SER A 262 -13.47 3.70 9.22
CA SER A 262 -13.58 5.15 9.01
C SER A 262 -12.68 5.94 9.96
N ASP A 263 -12.63 5.52 11.23
CA ASP A 263 -11.78 6.11 12.27
C ASP A 263 -10.30 5.97 11.94
N GLU A 264 -9.86 4.78 11.51
CA GLU A 264 -8.48 4.53 11.10
C GLU A 264 -8.09 5.34 9.86
N ILE A 265 -9.00 5.47 8.89
CA ILE A 265 -8.76 6.32 7.71
C ILE A 265 -8.54 7.77 8.14
N LEU A 266 -9.44 8.31 8.98
CA LEU A 266 -9.31 9.68 9.45
C LEU A 266 -8.07 9.88 10.33
N ALA A 267 -7.78 8.98 11.26
CA ALA A 267 -6.60 9.04 12.12
C ALA A 267 -5.27 8.93 11.33
N THR A 268 -5.27 8.18 10.22
CA THR A 268 -4.07 8.01 9.38
C THR A 268 -3.74 9.27 8.58
N TYR A 269 -4.76 9.95 8.06
CA TYR A 269 -4.56 11.05 7.12
C TYR A 269 -4.73 12.43 7.73
N TYR A 270 -5.44 12.55 8.85
CA TYR A 270 -5.66 13.81 9.55
C TYR A 270 -4.99 13.80 10.92
N LYS A 271 -4.53 14.96 11.34
CA LYS A 271 -4.13 15.19 12.72
C LYS A 271 -5.36 15.53 13.53
N ASN A 272 -5.33 15.26 14.83
CA ASN A 272 -6.38 15.62 15.76
C ASN A 272 -5.92 16.79 16.62
N ASP A 273 -6.87 17.68 16.91
CA ASP A 273 -6.78 18.70 17.95
C ASP A 273 -7.65 18.26 19.14
N ILE A 274 -7.26 18.59 20.34
CA ILE A 274 -8.05 18.35 21.54
C ILE A 274 -8.73 19.66 21.95
N ILE A 275 -10.06 19.63 22.04
CA ILE A 275 -10.88 20.75 22.47
C ILE A 275 -11.52 20.42 23.80
N THR A 276 -11.35 21.29 24.80
CA THR A 276 -11.90 21.15 26.15
C THR A 276 -12.95 22.22 26.42
N PHE A 277 -14.12 21.81 26.86
CA PHE A 277 -15.19 22.70 27.30
C PHE A 277 -15.14 22.89 28.79
N HIS A 278 -14.86 24.08 29.28
CA HIS A 278 -14.85 24.41 30.69
C HIS A 278 -16.25 24.68 31.22
N LYS A 279 -16.44 24.46 32.54
CA LYS A 279 -17.69 24.76 33.21
C LYS A 279 -18.04 26.26 33.21
N SER A 280 -17.04 27.12 33.04
CA SER A 280 -17.19 28.57 32.85
C SER A 280 -17.86 28.99 31.56
N GLY A 281 -18.03 28.05 30.59
CA GLY A 281 -18.49 28.34 29.24
C GLY A 281 -17.35 28.67 28.25
N ASP A 282 -16.12 28.75 28.74
CA ASP A 282 -14.96 28.93 27.89
C ASP A 282 -14.60 27.63 27.18
N VAL A 283 -14.06 27.74 25.97
CA VAL A 283 -13.60 26.62 25.19
C VAL A 283 -12.11 26.81 24.89
N THR A 284 -11.34 25.80 25.24
CA THR A 284 -9.89 25.79 24.99
C THR A 284 -9.50 24.68 24.04
N LYS A 285 -8.41 24.88 23.34
CA LYS A 285 -7.77 23.94 22.44
C LYS A 285 -6.36 23.69 22.92
N GLU A 286 -5.88 22.46 22.85
CA GLU A 286 -4.50 22.13 23.16
C GLU A 286 -3.52 22.92 22.27
N PHE A 287 -2.46 23.44 22.87
CA PHE A 287 -1.43 24.17 22.15
C PHE A 287 -0.48 23.23 21.43
N ILE A 288 -0.71 22.97 20.14
CA ILE A 288 0.18 22.23 19.25
C ILE A 288 0.86 23.22 18.31
N PRO A 289 2.19 23.48 18.47
CA PRO A 289 2.90 24.55 17.75
C PRO A 289 2.72 24.51 16.22
N GLY A 290 2.74 23.31 15.63
CA GLY A 290 2.62 23.14 14.17
C GLY A 290 1.20 23.28 13.61
N GLN A 291 0.18 23.32 14.47
CA GLN A 291 -1.22 23.42 14.05
C GLN A 291 -1.81 24.80 14.31
N ILE A 292 -1.20 25.60 15.17
CA ILE A 292 -1.72 26.92 15.56
C ILE A 292 -1.09 28.07 14.75
N GLU A 293 0.03 27.82 14.07
CA GLU A 293 0.73 28.82 13.28
C GLU A 293 -0.14 29.33 12.14
N GLY A 294 -0.25 30.65 11.97
CA GLY A 294 -1.12 31.27 10.95
C GLY A 294 -2.55 31.62 11.44
N GLN A 295 -3.05 30.98 12.49
CA GLN A 295 -4.38 31.25 13.05
C GLN A 295 -4.40 32.59 13.83
N LYS A 296 -5.61 33.10 14.16
CA LYS A 296 -5.80 34.30 14.97
C LYS A 296 -6.22 33.95 16.39
N ALA A 297 -5.64 34.64 17.37
CA ALA A 297 -5.99 34.48 18.78
C ALA A 297 -7.40 35.03 19.05
N PHE A 298 -8.28 34.23 19.65
CA PHE A 298 -9.62 34.65 20.05
C PHE A 298 -9.59 35.57 21.28
N LYS A 299 -8.79 35.22 22.29
CA LYS A 299 -8.52 36.03 23.47
C LYS A 299 -7.05 36.43 23.55
N GLN A 300 -6.77 37.39 24.42
CA GLN A 300 -5.39 37.80 24.70
C GLN A 300 -4.68 36.70 25.52
N ILE A 301 -3.49 36.29 25.08
CA ILE A 301 -2.67 35.29 25.75
C ILE A 301 -1.53 35.98 26.50
N LYS A 302 -1.41 35.68 27.79
CA LYS A 302 -0.34 36.19 28.66
C LYS A 302 0.56 35.04 29.11
N SER A 303 1.85 35.31 29.28
CA SER A 303 2.78 34.42 29.97
C SER A 303 2.47 34.39 31.48
N ASN A 304 2.99 33.38 32.17
CA ASN A 304 2.91 33.30 33.64
C ASN A 304 3.49 34.55 34.34
N ASP A 305 4.40 35.28 33.69
CA ASP A 305 5.00 36.52 34.18
C ASP A 305 4.14 37.75 33.87
N GLY A 306 2.93 37.60 33.38
CA GLY A 306 2.03 38.70 33.03
C GLY A 306 2.33 39.37 31.67
N THR A 307 3.39 39.01 30.98
CA THR A 307 3.78 39.58 29.69
C THR A 307 2.78 39.14 28.62
N ILE A 308 2.27 40.06 27.82
CA ILE A 308 1.37 39.79 26.71
C ILE A 308 2.16 39.12 25.57
N LEU A 309 1.85 37.86 25.29
CA LEU A 309 2.43 37.09 24.18
C LEU A 309 1.69 37.39 22.87
N VAL A 310 0.36 37.42 22.91
CA VAL A 310 -0.51 37.70 21.77
C VAL A 310 -1.71 38.54 22.21
N LYS A 311 -2.05 39.57 21.46
CA LYS A 311 -3.28 40.36 21.65
C LYS A 311 -4.46 39.66 20.98
N LYS A 312 -5.70 39.93 21.44
CA LYS A 312 -6.92 39.46 20.77
C LYS A 312 -6.87 39.82 19.27
N GLY A 313 -7.14 38.84 18.39
CA GLY A 313 -7.09 38.99 16.93
C GLY A 313 -5.68 38.97 16.33
N GLY A 314 -4.61 38.86 17.14
CA GLY A 314 -3.24 38.74 16.66
C GLY A 314 -2.99 37.39 16.01
N LYS A 315 -2.18 37.36 14.94
CA LYS A 315 -1.80 36.08 14.29
C LYS A 315 -0.69 35.38 15.05
N PHE A 316 -0.80 34.06 15.14
CA PHE A 316 0.27 33.19 15.64
C PHE A 316 1.35 33.03 14.55
N ASN A 317 2.40 33.81 14.63
CA ASN A 317 3.58 33.63 13.78
C ASN A 317 4.63 32.77 14.49
N SER A 318 5.62 32.27 13.75
CA SER A 318 6.66 31.37 14.27
C SER A 318 7.39 31.94 15.50
N ALA A 319 7.58 33.29 15.56
CA ALA A 319 8.22 33.94 16.71
C ALA A 319 7.33 33.96 17.95
N VAL A 320 6.01 34.10 17.77
CA VAL A 320 5.01 34.04 18.85
C VAL A 320 4.87 32.60 19.33
N VAL A 321 4.73 31.65 18.43
CA VAL A 321 4.62 30.21 18.75
C VAL A 321 5.85 29.74 19.55
N ARG A 322 7.07 30.20 19.19
CA ARG A 322 8.27 29.89 19.97
C ARG A 322 8.20 30.45 21.37
N ARG A 323 7.81 31.73 21.55
CA ARG A 323 7.63 32.35 22.89
C ARG A 323 6.56 31.67 23.73
N MET A 324 5.47 31.24 23.11
CA MET A 324 4.41 30.47 23.79
C MET A 324 4.92 29.10 24.27
N LYS A 325 5.75 28.44 23.46
CA LYS A 325 6.43 27.20 23.84
C LYS A 325 7.39 27.39 25.01
N GLU A 326 8.19 28.46 24.97
CA GLU A 326 9.10 28.84 26.06
C GLU A 326 8.34 29.17 27.35
N ALA A 327 7.17 29.83 27.23
CA ALA A 327 6.27 30.14 28.34
C ALA A 327 5.45 28.93 28.81
N LYS A 328 5.62 27.73 28.22
CA LYS A 328 4.90 26.49 28.55
C LYS A 328 3.39 26.63 28.53
N ILE A 329 2.86 27.40 27.60
CA ILE A 329 1.40 27.48 27.38
C ILE A 329 0.92 26.11 26.91
N LYS A 330 -0.12 25.58 27.54
CA LYS A 330 -0.70 24.26 27.21
C LYS A 330 -1.97 24.37 26.39
N GLU A 331 -2.75 25.43 26.61
CA GLU A 331 -4.07 25.60 26.00
C GLU A 331 -4.22 27.02 25.45
N VAL A 332 -5.10 27.14 24.47
CA VAL A 332 -5.43 28.41 23.80
C VAL A 332 -6.96 28.52 23.67
N ASP A 333 -7.50 29.69 24.04
CA ASP A 333 -8.94 29.95 23.88
C ASP A 333 -9.37 29.93 22.42
N VAL A 334 -10.50 29.27 22.15
CA VAL A 334 -11.16 29.16 20.84
C VAL A 334 -12.50 29.86 20.88
N ASP A 335 -12.94 30.41 19.75
CA ASP A 335 -14.24 31.01 19.61
C ASP A 335 -15.34 29.94 19.64
N PRO A 336 -16.27 29.97 20.63
CA PRO A 336 -17.36 29.01 20.73
C PRO A 336 -18.24 28.94 19.45
N ASP A 337 -18.39 30.05 18.73
CA ASP A 337 -19.20 30.11 17.51
C ASP A 337 -18.61 29.31 16.35
N THR A 338 -17.31 29.00 16.40
CA THR A 338 -16.65 28.18 15.37
C THR A 338 -16.80 26.68 15.59
N ILE A 339 -17.26 26.26 16.78
CA ILE A 339 -17.38 24.84 17.18
C ILE A 339 -18.38 24.09 16.29
N GLY A 340 -19.46 24.76 15.84
CA GLY A 340 -20.45 24.15 14.96
C GLY A 340 -19.92 23.65 13.61
N THR A 341 -18.70 24.00 13.25
CA THR A 341 -18.02 23.57 12.02
C THR A 341 -16.95 22.50 12.25
N LEU A 342 -16.70 22.14 13.52
CA LEU A 342 -15.68 21.16 13.88
C LEU A 342 -16.17 19.76 13.57
N LYS A 343 -15.25 18.92 13.07
CA LYS A 343 -15.51 17.51 12.76
C LYS A 343 -14.94 16.63 13.86
N SER A 344 -15.74 15.68 14.37
CA SER A 344 -15.25 14.71 15.34
C SER A 344 -14.10 13.88 14.78
N GLY A 345 -13.03 13.73 15.54
CA GLY A 345 -11.91 12.82 15.21
C GLY A 345 -12.22 11.37 15.55
N ASP A 346 -13.15 11.15 16.47
CA ASP A 346 -13.44 9.85 17.06
C ASP A 346 -14.93 9.48 16.96
N THR A 347 -15.20 8.18 16.86
CA THR A 347 -16.55 7.65 17.08
C THR A 347 -16.83 7.56 18.59
N VAL A 348 -17.97 8.09 19.01
CA VAL A 348 -18.44 8.09 20.42
C VAL A 348 -19.68 7.22 20.54
N VAL A 349 -19.65 6.24 21.42
CA VAL A 349 -20.74 5.28 21.65
C VAL A 349 -21.20 5.27 23.10
N GLU A 350 -22.50 5.02 23.34
CA GLU A 350 -23.10 4.84 24.65
C GLU A 350 -23.61 3.41 24.81
N ALA A 351 -23.34 2.78 25.95
CA ALA A 351 -23.89 1.47 26.27
C ALA A 351 -25.37 1.58 26.71
N THR A 352 -26.28 1.06 25.92
CA THR A 352 -27.73 1.03 26.21
C THR A 352 -28.09 0.01 27.30
N ALA A 353 -27.26 -1.01 27.48
CA ALA A 353 -27.39 -2.04 28.52
C ALA A 353 -26.00 -2.48 29.00
N LYS A 354 -25.94 -3.06 30.19
CA LYS A 354 -24.70 -3.61 30.74
C LYS A 354 -24.13 -4.69 29.84
N VAL A 355 -22.84 -4.56 29.51
CA VAL A 355 -22.11 -5.50 28.66
C VAL A 355 -21.21 -6.36 29.55
N ILE A 356 -21.50 -7.65 29.59
CA ILE A 356 -20.80 -8.63 30.41
C ILE A 356 -20.21 -9.68 29.46
N HIS A 357 -18.96 -10.03 29.67
CA HIS A 357 -18.30 -11.10 28.90
C HIS A 357 -18.95 -12.46 29.26
N PRO A 358 -19.51 -13.20 28.28
CA PRO A 358 -20.33 -14.39 28.57
C PRO A 358 -19.54 -15.57 29.15
N ARG A 359 -18.24 -15.64 28.95
CA ARG A 359 -17.39 -16.71 29.47
C ARG A 359 -16.73 -16.37 30.80
N THR A 360 -16.24 -15.13 30.95
CA THR A 360 -15.53 -14.71 32.18
C THR A 360 -16.44 -14.12 33.23
N GLY A 361 -17.65 -13.67 32.85
CA GLY A 361 -18.57 -12.96 33.73
C GLY A 361 -18.12 -11.54 34.09
N GLU A 362 -17.03 -11.07 33.52
CA GLU A 362 -16.48 -9.73 33.78
C GLU A 362 -17.36 -8.66 33.12
N THR A 363 -17.57 -7.57 33.81
CA THR A 363 -18.29 -6.41 33.28
C THR A 363 -17.33 -5.58 32.46
N LEU A 364 -17.59 -5.47 31.17
CA LEU A 364 -16.76 -4.69 30.24
C LEU A 364 -17.16 -3.22 30.25
N VAL A 365 -18.48 -2.93 30.23
CA VAL A 365 -19.03 -1.57 30.23
C VAL A 365 -20.36 -1.56 30.96
N ASP A 366 -20.59 -0.57 31.80
CA ASP A 366 -21.87 -0.39 32.52
C ASP A 366 -22.92 0.34 31.63
N LYS A 367 -24.21 0.17 32.00
CA LYS A 367 -25.30 0.84 31.29
C LYS A 367 -25.18 2.36 31.41
N GLY A 368 -25.24 3.07 30.27
CA GLY A 368 -25.15 4.53 30.19
C GLY A 368 -23.72 5.07 30.22
N GLU A 369 -22.72 4.19 30.28
CA GLU A 369 -21.33 4.56 30.16
C GLU A 369 -21.02 4.89 28.69
N ILE A 370 -20.21 5.93 28.48
CA ILE A 370 -19.78 6.39 27.16
C ILE A 370 -18.34 6.00 26.93
N VAL A 371 -18.10 5.38 25.78
CA VAL A 371 -16.75 5.08 25.28
C VAL A 371 -16.47 6.03 24.12
N ALA A 372 -15.51 6.93 24.31
CA ALA A 372 -15.06 7.87 23.29
C ALA A 372 -13.71 7.43 22.75
N GLY A 373 -13.61 7.31 21.41
CA GLY A 373 -12.41 6.94 20.70
C GLY A 373 -12.35 5.47 20.29
N TYR A 374 -11.97 5.26 19.03
CA TYR A 374 -11.87 3.92 18.44
C TYR A 374 -10.87 3.02 19.18
N GLU A 375 -9.74 3.56 19.62
CA GLU A 375 -8.72 2.81 20.36
C GLU A 375 -9.27 2.26 21.68
N ARG A 376 -9.97 3.11 22.46
CA ARG A 376 -10.61 2.69 23.71
C ARG A 376 -11.69 1.64 23.47
N LEU A 377 -12.50 1.83 22.42
CA LEU A 377 -13.52 0.87 22.03
C LEU A 377 -12.90 -0.49 21.67
N GLN A 378 -11.80 -0.49 20.92
CA GLN A 378 -11.07 -1.72 20.58
C GLN A 378 -10.51 -2.41 21.82
N GLU A 379 -9.86 -1.67 22.72
CA GLU A 379 -9.23 -2.25 23.91
C GLU A 379 -10.25 -2.72 24.95
N GLN A 380 -11.27 -1.91 25.26
CA GLN A 380 -12.24 -2.19 26.33
C GLN A 380 -13.34 -3.16 25.91
N VAL A 381 -13.72 -3.17 24.63
CA VAL A 381 -14.91 -3.90 24.18
C VAL A 381 -14.57 -4.97 23.14
N VAL A 382 -13.92 -4.62 22.04
CA VAL A 382 -13.78 -5.54 20.90
C VAL A 382 -12.73 -6.62 21.17
N LYS A 383 -11.59 -6.23 21.72
CA LYS A 383 -10.48 -7.15 22.02
C LYS A 383 -10.83 -8.22 23.06
N PRO A 384 -11.50 -7.89 24.19
CA PRO A 384 -11.98 -8.92 25.11
C PRO A 384 -12.98 -9.89 24.48
N LEU A 385 -13.75 -9.46 23.48
CA LEU A 385 -14.76 -10.28 22.81
C LEU A 385 -14.20 -11.09 21.62
N SER A 386 -12.91 -11.01 21.32
CA SER A 386 -12.27 -11.68 20.15
C SER A 386 -12.36 -13.21 20.18
N ASP A 387 -12.51 -13.80 21.36
CA ASP A 387 -12.60 -15.25 21.57
C ASP A 387 -14.01 -15.81 21.35
N LEU A 388 -15.00 -14.94 21.09
CA LEU A 388 -16.39 -15.32 20.91
C LEU A 388 -16.72 -15.51 19.42
N ASN A 389 -17.84 -16.21 19.17
CA ASN A 389 -18.39 -16.33 17.83
C ASN A 389 -18.89 -14.97 17.31
N ALA A 390 -18.88 -14.78 15.99
CA ALA A 390 -19.28 -13.53 15.35
C ALA A 390 -20.72 -13.08 15.71
N ASP A 391 -21.63 -14.02 15.90
CA ASP A 391 -23.03 -13.73 16.26
C ASP A 391 -23.15 -13.23 17.71
N ASP A 392 -22.40 -13.82 18.64
CA ASP A 392 -22.35 -13.38 20.04
C ASP A 392 -21.71 -11.99 20.15
N VAL A 393 -20.64 -11.75 19.41
CA VAL A 393 -20.00 -10.43 19.31
C VAL A 393 -20.99 -9.39 18.79
N LYS A 394 -21.73 -9.72 17.72
CA LYS A 394 -22.75 -8.83 17.17
C LYS A 394 -23.85 -8.50 18.17
N LEU A 395 -24.33 -9.49 18.92
CA LEU A 395 -25.36 -9.30 19.94
C LEU A 395 -24.89 -8.38 21.08
N LEU A 396 -23.63 -8.54 21.51
CA LEU A 396 -23.05 -7.73 22.58
C LEU A 396 -22.76 -6.30 22.12
N LEU A 397 -22.22 -6.14 20.90
CA LEU A 397 -21.96 -4.83 20.31
C LEU A 397 -23.25 -4.09 19.90
N GLY A 398 -24.34 -4.81 19.62
CA GLY A 398 -25.67 -4.24 19.40
C GLY A 398 -26.26 -3.54 20.62
N LYS A 399 -25.65 -3.73 21.81
CA LYS A 399 -26.02 -2.98 23.03
C LYS A 399 -25.42 -1.56 23.08
N PHE A 400 -24.60 -1.18 22.11
CA PHE A 400 -24.05 0.17 22.01
C PHE A 400 -24.79 0.97 20.96
N LYS A 401 -25.15 2.20 21.31
CA LYS A 401 -25.69 3.20 20.40
C LYS A 401 -24.60 4.20 20.06
N VAL A 402 -24.44 4.50 18.77
CA VAL A 402 -23.50 5.54 18.31
C VAL A 402 -24.14 6.90 18.53
N ILE A 403 -23.43 7.79 19.21
CA ILE A 403 -23.87 9.17 19.48
C ILE A 403 -23.31 10.12 18.44
N VAL A 404 -22.01 9.97 18.12
CA VAL A 404 -21.30 10.76 17.11
C VAL A 404 -20.39 9.84 16.33
N ASN A 405 -20.39 9.97 15.00
CA ASN A 405 -19.43 9.26 14.16
C ASN A 405 -18.15 10.08 13.96
N ALA A 406 -17.03 9.40 13.75
CA ALA A 406 -15.82 10.05 13.29
C ALA A 406 -16.09 10.78 11.95
N GLY A 407 -15.70 12.04 11.87
CA GLY A 407 -15.96 12.92 10.73
C GLY A 407 -17.31 13.66 10.77
N GLU A 408 -18.23 13.32 11.67
CA GLU A 408 -19.47 14.07 11.85
C GLU A 408 -19.26 15.42 12.56
N ASP A 409 -20.19 16.34 12.37
CA ASP A 409 -20.15 17.66 13.00
C ASP A 409 -20.42 17.57 14.52
N LEU A 410 -19.55 18.17 15.30
CA LEU A 410 -19.80 18.49 16.69
C LEU A 410 -20.69 19.74 16.73
N THR A 411 -21.93 19.57 17.24
CA THR A 411 -22.94 20.62 17.25
C THR A 411 -23.31 21.02 18.67
N LEU A 412 -23.42 22.32 18.91
CA LEU A 412 -24.00 22.91 20.11
C LEU A 412 -25.52 23.03 19.97
N ASP A 413 -26.20 23.25 21.07
CA ASP A 413 -27.63 23.53 21.06
C ASP A 413 -27.94 24.80 20.25
N LYS A 414 -28.90 24.70 19.34
CA LYS A 414 -29.39 25.86 18.60
C LYS A 414 -30.47 26.54 19.43
N VAL A 415 -30.24 27.81 19.76
CA VAL A 415 -31.13 28.65 20.53
C VAL A 415 -31.76 29.68 19.59
N ASN A 416 -33.06 29.94 19.70
CA ASN A 416 -33.73 30.99 18.95
C ASN A 416 -33.44 32.38 19.56
N ALA A 417 -33.87 33.44 18.88
CA ALA A 417 -33.68 34.82 19.36
C ALA A 417 -34.36 35.09 20.74
N LYS A 418 -35.24 34.22 21.21
CA LYS A 418 -35.93 34.31 22.51
C LYS A 418 -35.22 33.49 23.61
N GLY A 419 -34.15 32.75 23.29
CA GLY A 419 -33.42 31.94 24.25
C GLY A 419 -33.93 30.49 24.40
N ASP A 420 -34.96 30.08 23.61
CA ASP A 420 -35.45 28.70 23.66
C ASP A 420 -34.58 27.76 22.81
N VAL A 421 -34.28 26.58 23.33
CA VAL A 421 -33.52 25.56 22.62
C VAL A 421 -34.38 24.96 21.48
N VAL A 422 -34.01 25.23 20.23
CA VAL A 422 -34.72 24.75 19.05
C VAL A 422 -34.27 23.32 18.67
N SER A 423 -32.99 23.03 18.85
CA SER A 423 -32.46 21.68 18.68
C SER A 423 -31.28 21.45 19.63
N LYS A 424 -31.28 20.28 20.29
CA LYS A 424 -30.16 19.87 21.13
C LYS A 424 -28.99 19.41 20.24
N GLY A 425 -27.80 19.90 20.57
CA GLY A 425 -26.55 19.47 19.94
C GLY A 425 -26.01 18.20 20.61
N ASN A 426 -25.15 17.50 19.88
CA ASN A 426 -24.49 16.30 20.42
C ASN A 426 -23.46 16.65 21.52
N VAL A 427 -22.80 17.80 21.43
CA VAL A 427 -21.81 18.27 22.40
C VAL A 427 -22.46 18.48 23.78
N THR A 428 -23.62 19.13 23.84
CA THR A 428 -24.33 19.39 25.10
C THR A 428 -24.75 18.09 25.76
N TYR A 429 -25.25 17.13 24.96
CA TYR A 429 -25.59 15.80 25.45
C TYR A 429 -24.38 15.06 26.06
N LEU A 430 -23.24 15.09 25.38
CA LEU A 430 -22.02 14.41 25.83
C LEU A 430 -21.44 15.06 27.09
N ARG A 431 -21.53 16.40 27.23
CA ARG A 431 -21.13 17.14 28.44
C ARG A 431 -22.01 16.80 29.62
N GLU A 432 -23.33 16.67 29.45
CA GLU A 432 -24.25 16.20 30.49
C GLU A 432 -23.87 14.82 31.05
N LYS A 433 -23.18 14.00 30.19
CA LYS A 433 -22.66 12.68 30.57
C LYS A 433 -21.23 12.70 31.11
N GLY A 434 -20.61 13.88 31.25
CA GLY A 434 -19.28 14.05 31.85
C GLY A 434 -18.10 14.01 30.86
N ILE A 435 -18.36 14.14 29.56
CA ILE A 435 -17.30 14.26 28.55
C ILE A 435 -17.13 15.75 28.23
N ASP A 436 -16.06 16.34 28.72
CA ASP A 436 -15.72 17.75 28.52
C ASP A 436 -14.58 17.92 27.48
N GLU A 437 -13.94 16.82 27.08
CA GLU A 437 -12.79 16.81 26.14
C GLU A 437 -13.15 16.06 24.87
N PHE A 438 -12.94 16.70 23.72
CA PHE A 438 -13.26 16.17 22.39
C PHE A 438 -12.04 16.22 21.47
N ARG A 439 -11.77 15.13 20.77
CA ARG A 439 -10.85 15.12 19.65
C ARG A 439 -11.56 15.58 18.38
N VAL A 440 -10.98 16.55 17.68
CA VAL A 440 -11.51 17.11 16.44
C VAL A 440 -10.48 17.01 15.33
N LEU A 441 -10.95 16.83 14.11
CA LEU A 441 -10.06 16.75 12.94
C LEU A 441 -9.45 18.12 12.64
N TYR A 442 -8.12 18.16 12.56
CA TYR A 442 -7.40 19.34 12.08
C TYR A 442 -7.30 19.30 10.55
N MET A 443 -8.07 20.19 9.87
CA MET A 443 -8.12 20.27 8.42
C MET A 443 -7.40 21.48 7.85
N GLU A 444 -7.15 22.51 8.68
CA GLU A 444 -6.44 23.71 8.26
C GLU A 444 -4.97 23.39 7.99
N ASP A 445 -4.40 23.96 6.93
CA ASP A 445 -3.01 23.75 6.50
C ASP A 445 -2.60 22.27 6.24
N ASN A 446 -3.56 21.35 6.16
CA ASN A 446 -3.29 19.99 5.75
C ASN A 446 -3.19 19.93 4.22
N HIS A 447 -2.11 19.33 3.70
CA HIS A 447 -1.90 19.14 2.24
C HIS A 447 -3.03 18.32 1.59
N ILE A 448 -3.74 17.50 2.35
CA ILE A 448 -4.88 16.70 1.87
C ILE A 448 -6.15 17.55 1.82
N GLY A 449 -6.22 18.65 2.60
CA GLY A 449 -7.43 19.45 2.76
C GLY A 449 -8.58 18.60 3.30
N ASP A 450 -9.79 18.91 2.89
CA ASP A 450 -11.02 18.20 3.27
C ASP A 450 -11.41 17.07 2.28
N SER A 451 -10.60 16.82 1.26
CA SER A 451 -10.95 15.95 0.13
C SER A 451 -11.22 14.50 0.55
N LEU A 452 -10.38 13.92 1.41
CA LEU A 452 -10.57 12.54 1.86
C LEU A 452 -11.76 12.44 2.82
N TRP A 453 -11.94 13.43 3.71
CA TRP A 453 -13.11 13.52 4.56
C TRP A 453 -14.40 13.62 3.72
N ARG A 454 -14.46 14.51 2.70
CA ARG A 454 -15.59 14.60 1.77
C ARG A 454 -15.83 13.30 1.03
N THR A 455 -14.77 12.60 0.64
CA THR A 455 -14.86 11.31 -0.03
C THR A 455 -15.50 10.27 0.89
N LEU A 456 -15.09 10.24 2.16
CA LEU A 456 -15.60 9.31 3.15
C LEU A 456 -17.09 9.58 3.46
N MET A 457 -17.47 10.87 3.61
CA MET A 457 -18.87 11.27 3.88
C MET A 457 -19.78 11.10 2.66
N SER A 458 -19.23 11.15 1.44
CA SER A 458 -19.98 10.95 0.19
C SER A 458 -20.14 9.48 -0.18
N ASP A 459 -19.45 8.58 0.51
CA ASP A 459 -19.49 7.16 0.25
C ASP A 459 -20.81 6.56 0.75
N LYS A 460 -21.53 5.87 -0.14
CA LYS A 460 -22.79 5.18 0.17
C LYS A 460 -22.62 3.99 1.10
N LEU A 461 -21.40 3.49 1.24
CA LEU A 461 -21.05 2.43 2.19
C LEU A 461 -20.78 2.97 3.61
N SER A 462 -20.95 4.29 3.81
CA SER A 462 -20.91 4.85 5.16
C SER A 462 -22.00 4.20 5.99
N PRO A 463 -21.68 3.69 7.18
CA PRO A 463 -22.66 3.01 8.00
C PRO A 463 -23.71 4.01 8.52
N ASP A 464 -24.88 4.02 7.90
CA ASP A 464 -26.03 4.80 8.37
C ASP A 464 -26.70 4.14 9.61
N SER A 465 -26.26 2.94 10.01
CA SER A 465 -26.84 2.22 11.14
C SER A 465 -26.34 2.78 12.48
N GLU A 466 -27.26 3.09 13.37
CA GLU A 466 -26.94 3.45 14.76
C GLU A 466 -26.37 2.28 15.58
N ASP A 467 -26.43 1.05 15.01
CA ASP A 467 -26.00 -0.18 15.66
C ASP A 467 -24.51 -0.49 15.39
N LEU A 468 -23.71 -0.41 16.43
CA LEU A 468 -22.28 -0.71 16.41
C LEU A 468 -22.00 -2.17 16.02
N GLY A 469 -22.86 -3.12 16.42
CA GLY A 469 -22.71 -4.53 16.08
C GLY A 469 -22.77 -4.78 14.59
N SER A 470 -23.69 -4.14 13.89
CA SER A 470 -23.78 -4.19 12.43
C SER A 470 -22.56 -3.57 11.75
N ARG A 471 -21.98 -2.51 12.32
CA ARG A 471 -20.77 -1.84 11.78
C ARG A 471 -19.52 -2.71 11.87
N ILE A 472 -19.33 -3.39 13.00
CA ILE A 472 -18.10 -4.17 13.24
C ILE A 472 -18.19 -5.56 12.60
N VAL A 473 -19.34 -6.24 12.70
CA VAL A 473 -19.49 -7.64 12.26
C VAL A 473 -19.86 -7.77 10.77
N ASN A 474 -20.73 -6.90 10.25
CA ASN A 474 -21.03 -6.83 8.80
C ASN A 474 -19.97 -6.05 8.04
N THR A 475 -18.85 -5.91 8.62
CA THR A 475 -17.64 -5.23 8.19
C THR A 475 -17.84 -4.43 6.90
N PRO A 476 -17.73 -3.11 6.94
CA PRO A 476 -17.68 -2.25 5.74
C PRO A 476 -16.70 -2.77 4.69
N ALA A 477 -15.69 -3.53 5.11
CA ALA A 477 -14.75 -4.22 4.25
C ALA A 477 -15.42 -5.28 3.35
N LYS A 478 -16.35 -6.08 3.85
CA LYS A 478 -17.06 -7.08 3.02
C LYS A 478 -17.93 -6.42 1.97
N GLU A 479 -18.64 -5.36 2.33
CA GLU A 479 -19.47 -4.59 1.39
C GLU A 479 -18.60 -3.87 0.36
N ALA A 480 -17.49 -3.31 0.77
CA ALA A 480 -16.52 -2.68 -0.13
C ALA A 480 -15.94 -3.69 -1.14
N LEU A 481 -15.58 -4.89 -0.70
CA LEU A 481 -15.12 -5.96 -1.58
C LEU A 481 -16.19 -6.38 -2.60
N ILE A 482 -17.46 -6.48 -2.18
CA ILE A 482 -18.58 -6.78 -3.05
C ILE A 482 -18.77 -5.66 -4.09
N GLU A 483 -18.69 -4.39 -3.69
CA GLU A 483 -18.83 -3.26 -4.60
C GLU A 483 -17.70 -3.23 -5.63
N ILE A 484 -16.45 -3.48 -5.22
CA ILE A 484 -15.31 -3.61 -6.13
C ILE A 484 -15.54 -4.76 -7.11
N TYR A 485 -15.99 -5.92 -6.62
CA TYR A 485 -16.26 -7.08 -7.47
C TYR A 485 -17.33 -6.80 -8.51
N ARG A 486 -18.43 -6.13 -8.14
CA ARG A 486 -19.48 -5.70 -9.08
C ARG A 486 -18.95 -4.80 -10.20
N ARG A 487 -17.96 -3.94 -9.90
CA ARG A 487 -17.34 -3.07 -10.90
C ARG A 487 -16.42 -3.83 -11.84
N LEU A 488 -15.71 -4.81 -11.33
CA LEU A 488 -14.77 -5.62 -12.12
C LEU A 488 -15.50 -6.63 -13.01
N ARG A 489 -16.57 -7.25 -12.48
CA ARG A 489 -17.37 -8.29 -13.16
C ARG A 489 -18.86 -7.95 -13.10
N PRO A 490 -19.32 -7.03 -13.94
CA PRO A 490 -20.74 -6.74 -14.02
C PRO A 490 -21.52 -7.96 -14.53
N GLY A 491 -22.56 -8.35 -13.82
CA GLY A 491 -23.43 -9.49 -14.18
C GLY A 491 -23.21 -10.75 -13.34
N ASP A 492 -22.05 -10.91 -12.69
CA ASP A 492 -21.83 -12.04 -11.79
C ASP A 492 -22.43 -11.75 -10.40
N PRO A 493 -23.13 -12.71 -9.76
CA PRO A 493 -23.63 -12.53 -8.41
C PRO A 493 -22.45 -12.47 -7.41
N PRO A 494 -22.29 -11.37 -6.65
CA PRO A 494 -21.18 -11.21 -5.75
C PRO A 494 -21.38 -12.04 -4.48
N ARG A 495 -20.52 -13.04 -4.24
CA ARG A 495 -20.40 -13.72 -2.95
C ARG A 495 -19.21 -13.09 -2.19
N PRO A 496 -19.32 -12.83 -0.88
CA PRO A 496 -18.24 -12.20 -0.10
C PRO A 496 -16.89 -12.91 -0.22
N GLU A 497 -16.90 -14.23 -0.16
CA GLU A 497 -15.70 -15.06 -0.27
C GLU A 497 -15.03 -14.96 -1.65
N THR A 498 -15.85 -15.03 -2.71
CA THR A 498 -15.37 -14.90 -4.09
C THR A 498 -14.83 -13.49 -4.35
N ALA A 499 -15.49 -12.47 -3.82
CA ALA A 499 -15.05 -11.09 -3.94
C ALA A 499 -13.70 -10.86 -3.21
N ALA A 500 -13.55 -11.40 -2.01
CA ALA A 500 -12.31 -11.32 -1.24
C ALA A 500 -11.16 -12.07 -1.95
N ALA A 501 -11.41 -13.28 -2.45
CA ALA A 501 -10.42 -14.04 -3.21
C ALA A 501 -10.02 -13.32 -4.52
N ALA A 502 -10.98 -12.74 -5.24
CA ALA A 502 -10.71 -11.98 -6.45
C ALA A 502 -9.84 -10.74 -6.17
N PHE A 503 -10.17 -9.97 -5.12
CA PHE A 503 -9.40 -8.80 -4.71
C PHE A 503 -7.98 -9.17 -4.26
N LYS A 504 -7.84 -10.23 -3.46
CA LYS A 504 -6.53 -10.76 -3.05
C LYS A 504 -5.67 -11.16 -4.25
N ASN A 505 -6.27 -11.86 -5.21
CA ASN A 505 -5.57 -12.28 -6.43
C ASN A 505 -5.18 -11.09 -7.33
N LEU A 506 -5.92 -9.98 -7.27
CA LEU A 506 -5.69 -8.81 -8.13
C LEU A 506 -4.44 -8.03 -7.72
N PHE A 507 -4.19 -7.88 -6.40
CA PHE A 507 -3.13 -7.00 -5.87
C PHE A 507 -2.10 -7.70 -4.98
N PHE A 508 -2.43 -8.86 -4.41
CA PHE A 508 -1.61 -9.53 -3.39
C PHE A 508 -1.09 -10.91 -3.81
N ASN A 509 -1.40 -11.36 -5.01
CA ASN A 509 -0.84 -12.59 -5.56
C ASN A 509 0.43 -12.25 -6.36
N ALA A 510 1.59 -12.74 -5.89
CA ALA A 510 2.88 -12.49 -6.53
C ALA A 510 2.97 -13.00 -7.98
N GLU A 511 2.18 -14.03 -8.34
CA GLU A 511 2.12 -14.53 -9.72
C GLU A 511 1.34 -13.59 -10.66
N ARG A 512 0.40 -12.80 -10.11
CA ARG A 512 -0.51 -11.96 -10.90
C ARG A 512 -0.18 -10.48 -10.82
N TYR A 513 0.47 -10.03 -9.75
CA TYR A 513 0.82 -8.64 -9.51
C TYR A 513 2.27 -8.49 -9.11
N ASP A 514 3.03 -7.73 -9.88
CA ASP A 514 4.43 -7.43 -9.62
C ASP A 514 4.74 -5.96 -9.97
N LEU A 515 5.26 -5.23 -9.00
CA LEU A 515 5.73 -3.86 -9.18
C LEU A 515 7.16 -3.78 -9.73
N SER A 516 7.91 -4.87 -9.70
CA SER A 516 9.37 -4.92 -9.92
C SER A 516 10.17 -4.04 -8.95
N ALA A 517 11.50 -4.21 -8.93
CA ALA A 517 12.39 -3.38 -8.11
C ALA A 517 12.35 -1.89 -8.50
N VAL A 518 12.23 -1.60 -9.81
CA VAL A 518 12.15 -0.23 -10.34
C VAL A 518 10.84 0.45 -9.93
N GLY A 519 9.71 -0.27 -10.00
CA GLY A 519 8.42 0.23 -9.57
C GLY A 519 8.38 0.53 -8.07
N ARG A 520 8.96 -0.35 -7.26
CA ARG A 520 9.12 -0.14 -5.82
C ARG A 520 9.94 1.10 -5.49
N LEU A 521 11.07 1.27 -6.15
CA LEU A 521 11.93 2.45 -5.97
C LEU A 521 11.16 3.74 -6.25
N LYS A 522 10.44 3.79 -7.39
CA LYS A 522 9.65 4.97 -7.76
C LYS A 522 8.44 5.22 -6.87
N LEU A 523 7.90 4.18 -6.24
CA LEU A 523 6.79 4.32 -5.29
C LEU A 523 7.28 4.91 -3.96
N ASN A 524 8.52 4.62 -3.57
CA ASN A 524 9.11 5.07 -2.31
C ASN A 524 9.69 6.49 -2.37
N HIS A 525 9.88 7.04 -3.57
CA HIS A 525 10.29 8.43 -3.79
C HIS A 525 9.11 9.38 -3.69
#